data_796c4778718b8b48efa3e38d146ee04e
#
_entry.id   796c4778718b8b48efa3e38d146ee04e
#
_cell.length_a   1.000
_cell.length_b   1.000
_cell.length_c   1.000
_cell.angle_alpha   90.00
_cell.angle_beta   90.00
_cell.angle_gamma   90.00
#
_symmetry.space_group_name_H-M   'P 1'
#
loop_
_entity.id
_entity.type
_entity.pdbx_description
1 polymer ?
#
loop_
_entity_poly.entity_id
_entity_poly.type
_entity_poly.pdbx_seq_one_letter_code
_entity_poly.pdbx_strand_id
1 'polypeptide(L)'
;LKGVSTHGIAWFPQYVNKSSFASMKRMGANTIRLAFYSDPAAGYDAGLYKKVEEGIQAATGLGMYVVLDWHILSDGNPKIYEKNAGKFFTYFSRKYGKQKNILYEICNEPNGNVTWAKDIKPYARRIIKKIRKYDKKNIIIAGSSTWSQDVDQTAKSPLKGKNIAYSLHFYAATH
;
A
#
# COMPACT_ATOMS: atom_id res chain seq x y z
N LEU A 1 0.82 -10.17 11.79
CA LEU A 1 0.77 -8.71 11.95
C LEU A 1 -0.59 -8.31 12.51
N LYS A 2 -0.61 -7.35 13.43
CA LYS A 2 -1.82 -6.69 13.94
C LYS A 2 -1.63 -5.20 13.65
N GLY A 3 -2.42 -4.65 12.73
CA GLY A 3 -2.19 -3.31 12.23
C GLY A 3 -3.40 -2.41 12.32
N VAL A 4 -3.13 -1.12 12.26
CA VAL A 4 -4.11 -0.06 12.05
C VAL A 4 -3.70 0.77 10.85
N SER A 5 -4.69 1.24 10.08
CA SER A 5 -4.45 2.15 8.97
C SER A 5 -4.57 3.60 9.45
N THR A 6 -3.72 4.47 8.93
CA THR A 6 -4.03 5.90 8.95
C THR A 6 -5.25 6.14 8.10
N HIS A 7 -5.94 7.25 8.31
CA HIS A 7 -6.75 7.86 7.27
C HIS A 7 -5.85 8.42 6.16
N GLY A 8 -6.43 8.96 5.09
CA GLY A 8 -5.65 9.61 4.04
C GLY A 8 -4.64 10.62 4.61
N ILE A 9 -3.36 10.44 4.30
CA ILE A 9 -2.26 11.26 4.84
C ILE A 9 -2.47 12.76 4.53
N ALA A 10 -3.05 13.06 3.36
CA ALA A 10 -3.35 14.44 2.97
C ALA A 10 -4.39 15.12 3.90
N TRP A 11 -5.31 14.34 4.46
CA TRP A 11 -6.43 14.88 5.23
C TRP A 11 -6.10 15.00 6.72
N PHE A 12 -5.30 14.07 7.25
CA PHE A 12 -4.96 14.01 8.67
C PHE A 12 -3.46 13.81 8.91
N PRO A 13 -2.59 14.65 8.31
CA PRO A 13 -1.13 14.50 8.44
C PRO A 13 -0.64 14.65 9.89
N GLN A 14 -1.39 15.35 10.74
CA GLN A 14 -1.04 15.57 12.15
C GLN A 14 -1.00 14.29 12.98
N TYR A 15 -1.68 13.22 12.55
CA TYR A 15 -1.65 11.93 13.25
C TYR A 15 -0.55 10.98 12.74
N VAL A 16 0.17 11.36 11.69
CA VAL A 16 1.32 10.59 11.19
C VAL A 16 2.57 11.02 11.95
N ASN A 17 2.70 10.51 13.18
CA ASN A 17 3.80 10.86 14.09
C ASN A 17 4.04 9.77 15.13
N LYS A 18 5.18 9.87 15.85
CA LYS A 18 5.62 8.89 16.85
C LYS A 18 4.66 8.76 18.04
N SER A 19 4.05 9.85 18.49
CA SER A 19 3.12 9.83 19.63
C SER A 19 1.87 9.05 19.33
N SER A 20 1.23 9.32 18.17
CA SER A 20 0.05 8.59 17.70
C SER A 20 0.36 7.09 17.54
N PHE A 21 1.48 6.75 16.91
CA PHE A 21 1.86 5.35 16.69
C PHE A 21 2.24 4.63 17.98
N ALA A 22 2.85 5.32 18.94
CA ALA A 22 3.10 4.76 20.26
C ALA A 22 1.79 4.43 21.00
N SER A 23 0.75 5.25 20.85
CA SER A 23 -0.57 4.96 21.40
C SER A 23 -1.17 3.70 20.77
N MET A 24 -1.09 3.55 19.44
CA MET A 24 -1.55 2.34 18.75
C MET A 24 -0.76 1.10 19.19
N LYS A 25 0.55 1.25 19.39
CA LYS A 25 1.39 0.16 19.91
C LYS A 25 0.99 -0.27 21.30
N ARG A 26 0.69 0.66 22.21
CA ARG A 26 0.17 0.34 23.56
C ARG A 26 -1.16 -0.42 23.52
N MET A 27 -1.98 -0.20 22.49
CA MET A 27 -3.22 -0.93 22.25
C MET A 27 -2.99 -2.31 21.59
N GLY A 28 -1.74 -2.72 21.37
CA GLY A 28 -1.38 -4.02 20.84
C GLY A 28 -1.10 -4.06 19.34
N ALA A 29 -1.12 -2.93 18.64
CA ALA A 29 -0.73 -2.89 17.23
C ALA A 29 0.80 -3.03 17.08
N ASN A 30 1.22 -3.79 16.07
CA ASN A 30 2.63 -3.91 15.69
C ASN A 30 2.90 -3.47 14.24
N THR A 31 1.89 -2.91 13.57
CA THR A 31 1.95 -2.50 12.17
C THR A 31 1.15 -1.23 11.97
N ILE A 32 1.70 -0.29 11.22
CA ILE A 32 1.00 0.91 10.74
C ILE A 32 0.89 0.82 9.22
N ARG A 33 -0.32 1.00 8.69
CA ARG A 33 -0.57 1.14 7.26
C ARG A 33 -0.70 2.63 6.95
N LEU A 34 0.15 3.13 6.06
CA LEU A 34 0.20 4.53 5.64
C LEU A 34 -0.60 4.68 4.34
N ALA A 35 -1.85 5.14 4.46
CA ALA A 35 -2.76 5.29 3.33
C ALA A 35 -2.43 6.55 2.51
N PHE A 36 -1.74 6.35 1.38
CA PHE A 36 -1.36 7.42 0.45
C PHE A 36 -2.27 7.39 -0.78
N TYR A 37 -3.23 8.30 -0.84
CA TYR A 37 -4.23 8.35 -1.90
C TYR A 37 -3.60 8.62 -3.26
N SER A 38 -4.09 7.90 -4.27
CA SER A 38 -3.57 7.92 -5.65
C SER A 38 -4.15 9.07 -6.50
N ASP A 39 -5.39 9.46 -6.20
CA ASP A 39 -6.14 10.46 -6.95
C ASP A 39 -5.84 11.88 -6.43
N PRO A 40 -5.46 12.85 -7.30
CA PRO A 40 -5.33 14.25 -6.92
C PRO A 40 -6.61 14.83 -6.29
N ALA A 41 -7.79 14.43 -6.73
CA ALA A 41 -9.05 14.85 -6.14
C ALA A 41 -9.26 14.31 -4.70
N ALA A 42 -8.61 13.21 -4.36
CA ALA A 42 -8.61 12.61 -3.04
C ALA A 42 -7.35 12.92 -2.22
N GLY A 43 -6.49 13.84 -2.70
CA GLY A 43 -5.35 14.36 -1.95
C GLY A 43 -3.99 13.79 -2.35
N TYR A 44 -3.83 13.22 -3.56
CA TYR A 44 -2.49 12.92 -4.06
C TYR A 44 -1.67 14.20 -4.16
N ASP A 45 -0.57 14.21 -3.44
CA ASP A 45 0.46 15.25 -3.54
C ASP A 45 1.84 14.63 -3.26
N ALA A 46 2.76 14.74 -4.22
CA ALA A 46 4.14 14.28 -4.06
C ALA A 46 4.92 15.05 -2.96
N GLY A 47 4.50 16.26 -2.60
CA GLY A 47 5.03 17.01 -1.47
C GLY A 47 4.86 16.27 -0.13
N LEU A 48 3.86 15.41 -0.04
CA LEU A 48 3.59 14.60 1.16
C LEU A 48 4.55 13.40 1.34
N TYR A 49 5.47 13.16 0.42
CA TYR A 49 6.47 12.08 0.59
C TYR A 49 7.26 12.26 1.89
N LYS A 50 7.56 13.50 2.28
CA LYS A 50 8.21 13.79 3.57
C LYS A 50 7.37 13.31 4.75
N LYS A 51 6.05 13.49 4.69
CA LYS A 51 5.14 13.01 5.73
C LYS A 51 5.08 11.47 5.81
N VAL A 52 5.10 10.81 4.66
CA VAL A 52 5.23 9.33 4.60
C VAL A 52 6.55 8.89 5.24
N GLU A 53 7.66 9.59 4.96
CA GLU A 53 8.96 9.32 5.59
C GLU A 53 8.94 9.48 7.11
N GLU A 54 8.30 10.54 7.62
CA GLU A 54 8.09 10.71 9.07
C GLU A 54 7.35 9.51 9.66
N GLY A 55 6.29 9.04 8.99
CA GLY A 55 5.56 7.84 9.39
C GLY A 55 6.43 6.57 9.41
N ILE A 56 7.24 6.37 8.37
CA ILE A 56 8.17 5.23 8.30
C ILE A 56 9.16 5.30 9.47
N GLN A 57 9.78 6.46 9.71
CA GLN A 57 10.76 6.65 10.78
C GLN A 57 10.13 6.46 12.16
N ALA A 58 8.94 7.03 12.37
CA ALA A 58 8.19 6.89 13.63
C ALA A 58 7.86 5.44 13.94
N ALA A 59 7.30 4.70 12.99
CA ALA A 59 6.96 3.29 13.17
C ALA A 59 8.22 2.42 13.35
N THR A 60 9.24 2.63 12.52
CA THR A 60 10.53 1.90 12.64
C THR A 60 11.19 2.13 13.99
N GLY A 61 11.22 3.38 14.47
CA GLY A 61 11.78 3.72 15.79
C GLY A 61 10.99 3.14 16.97
N LEU A 62 9.75 2.71 16.73
CA LEU A 62 8.91 1.98 17.68
C LEU A 62 9.00 0.45 17.50
N GLY A 63 9.81 -0.05 16.57
CA GLY A 63 9.90 -1.47 16.28
C GLY A 63 8.63 -2.04 15.61
N MET A 64 7.87 -1.21 14.86
CA MET A 64 6.66 -1.61 14.17
C MET A 64 6.93 -1.85 12.68
N TYR A 65 6.09 -2.67 12.07
CA TYR A 65 6.03 -2.81 10.61
C TYR A 65 5.29 -1.63 9.98
N VAL A 66 5.61 -1.39 8.70
CA VAL A 66 4.98 -0.34 7.89
C VAL A 66 4.45 -0.95 6.61
N VAL A 67 3.17 -0.74 6.32
CA VAL A 67 2.59 -0.99 5.01
C VAL A 67 2.52 0.34 4.27
N LEU A 68 3.24 0.47 3.16
CA LEU A 68 3.14 1.61 2.25
C LEU A 68 2.03 1.33 1.26
N ASP A 69 0.90 1.95 1.46
CA ASP A 69 -0.32 1.72 0.69
C ASP A 69 -0.53 2.81 -0.37
N TRP A 70 -0.55 2.38 -1.63
CA TRP A 70 -1.04 3.16 -2.75
C TRP A 70 -2.56 3.04 -2.80
N HIS A 71 -3.23 4.03 -2.22
CA HIS A 71 -4.65 3.97 -1.86
C HIS A 71 -5.55 4.33 -3.02
N ILE A 72 -5.83 3.36 -3.88
CA ILE A 72 -6.83 3.44 -4.95
C ILE A 72 -8.22 3.27 -4.34
N LEU A 73 -9.13 4.13 -4.67
CA LEU A 73 -10.54 4.07 -4.23
C LEU A 73 -11.47 4.57 -5.33
N SER A 74 -11.76 5.87 -5.38
CA SER A 74 -12.69 6.46 -6.38
C SER A 74 -12.14 6.42 -7.80
N ASP A 75 -10.84 6.41 -7.97
CA ASP A 75 -10.16 6.24 -9.25
C ASP A 75 -10.24 4.81 -9.81
N GLY A 76 -10.64 3.82 -9.02
CA GLY A 76 -11.00 2.45 -9.38
C GLY A 76 -9.95 1.66 -10.16
N ASN A 77 -9.44 2.19 -11.27
CA ASN A 77 -8.49 1.51 -12.13
C ASN A 77 -7.05 1.93 -11.81
N PRO A 78 -6.18 1.00 -11.36
CA PRO A 78 -4.79 1.32 -10.97
C PRO A 78 -3.93 1.87 -12.12
N LYS A 79 -4.35 1.71 -13.37
CA LYS A 79 -3.65 2.24 -14.53
C LYS A 79 -3.78 3.76 -14.67
N ILE A 80 -4.83 4.38 -14.11
CA ILE A 80 -5.09 5.82 -14.25
C ILE A 80 -3.88 6.62 -13.75
N TYR A 81 -3.41 6.33 -12.55
CA TYR A 81 -2.26 7.01 -11.95
C TYR A 81 -1.00 6.13 -11.87
N GLU A 82 -0.86 5.14 -12.75
CA GLU A 82 0.27 4.20 -12.76
C GLU A 82 1.63 4.89 -12.82
N LYS A 83 1.75 6.00 -13.57
CA LYS A 83 2.99 6.78 -13.65
C LYS A 83 3.40 7.31 -12.28
N ASN A 84 2.43 7.81 -11.52
CA ASN A 84 2.65 8.34 -10.16
C ASN A 84 2.94 7.20 -9.18
N ALA A 85 2.20 6.09 -9.24
CA ALA A 85 2.51 4.88 -8.47
C ALA A 85 3.95 4.41 -8.72
N GLY A 86 4.37 4.41 -9.98
CA GLY A 86 5.74 4.05 -10.37
C GLY A 86 6.80 4.96 -9.77
N LYS A 87 6.54 6.27 -9.66
CA LYS A 87 7.43 7.23 -8.99
C LYS A 87 7.48 6.98 -7.49
N PHE A 88 6.31 6.85 -6.85
CA PHE A 88 6.15 6.58 -5.43
C PHE A 88 6.93 5.32 -5.00
N PHE A 89 6.65 4.20 -5.61
CA PHE A 89 7.31 2.94 -5.24
C PHE A 89 8.80 2.92 -5.58
N THR A 90 9.22 3.59 -6.67
CA THR A 90 10.66 3.73 -6.98
C THR A 90 11.37 4.54 -5.91
N TYR A 91 10.78 5.64 -5.46
CA TYR A 91 11.35 6.50 -4.43
C TYR A 91 11.52 5.74 -3.11
N PHE A 92 10.43 5.15 -2.61
CA PHE A 92 10.45 4.49 -1.31
C PHE A 92 11.24 3.17 -1.31
N SER A 93 11.17 2.37 -2.36
CA SER A 93 11.98 1.14 -2.45
C SER A 93 13.48 1.42 -2.58
N ARG A 94 13.87 2.50 -3.27
CA ARG A 94 15.27 2.93 -3.35
C ARG A 94 15.80 3.38 -2.00
N LYS A 95 15.01 4.15 -1.24
CA LYS A 95 15.43 4.74 0.04
C LYS A 95 15.35 3.76 1.20
N TYR A 96 14.29 2.97 1.25
CA TYR A 96 13.95 2.11 2.40
C TYR A 96 13.99 0.60 2.13
N GLY A 97 14.30 0.16 0.91
CA GLY A 97 14.26 -1.25 0.53
C GLY A 97 15.23 -2.19 1.23
N LYS A 98 16.16 -1.66 2.04
CA LYS A 98 17.03 -2.44 2.93
C LYS A 98 16.42 -2.67 4.32
N GLN A 99 15.39 -1.91 4.69
CA GLN A 99 14.68 -2.07 5.96
C GLN A 99 13.73 -3.27 5.88
N LYS A 100 13.80 -4.16 6.86
CA LYS A 100 13.04 -5.43 6.85
C LYS A 100 11.60 -5.29 7.34
N ASN A 101 11.22 -4.14 7.84
CA ASN A 101 9.89 -3.85 8.39
C ASN A 101 8.96 -3.15 7.39
N ILE A 102 9.34 -2.99 6.13
CA ILE A 102 8.52 -2.34 5.09
C ILE A 102 7.78 -3.40 4.27
N LEU A 103 6.49 -3.17 4.04
CA LEU A 103 5.66 -3.89 3.07
C LEU A 103 5.12 -2.87 2.07
N TYR A 104 4.91 -3.29 0.84
CA TYR A 104 4.38 -2.44 -0.23
C TYR A 104 3.00 -2.95 -0.65
N GLU A 105 1.96 -2.19 -0.40
CA GLU A 105 0.63 -2.46 -0.92
C GLU A 105 0.41 -1.62 -2.18
N ILE A 106 0.43 -2.29 -3.33
CA ILE A 106 0.55 -1.61 -4.62
C ILE A 106 -0.77 -1.13 -5.21
N CYS A 107 -1.89 -1.57 -4.68
CA CYS A 107 -3.23 -1.05 -4.99
C CYS A 107 -4.22 -1.48 -3.91
N ASN A 108 -4.88 -0.52 -3.27
CA ASN A 108 -5.83 -0.76 -2.18
C ASN A 108 -7.08 -1.52 -2.66
N GLU A 109 -7.96 -0.83 -3.37
CA GLU A 109 -9.28 -1.34 -3.72
C GLU A 109 -9.66 -1.05 -5.19
N PRO A 110 -9.04 -1.73 -6.16
CA PRO A 110 -9.46 -1.65 -7.54
C PRO A 110 -10.95 -2.03 -7.67
N ASN A 111 -11.72 -1.22 -8.40
CA ASN A 111 -13.17 -1.39 -8.47
C ASN A 111 -13.77 -0.91 -9.79
N GLY A 112 -15.12 -0.99 -9.93
CA GLY A 112 -15.80 -0.71 -11.18
C GLY A 112 -15.60 -1.84 -12.19
N ASN A 113 -15.44 -1.50 -13.46
CA ASN A 113 -15.27 -2.47 -14.55
C ASN A 113 -13.81 -2.98 -14.69
N VAL A 114 -13.07 -3.00 -13.60
CA VAL A 114 -11.66 -3.42 -13.57
C VAL A 114 -11.57 -4.92 -13.38
N THR A 115 -10.69 -5.57 -14.13
CA THR A 115 -10.47 -7.01 -14.02
C THR A 115 -9.03 -7.33 -13.63
N TRP A 116 -8.86 -8.45 -12.94
CA TRP A 116 -7.54 -8.96 -12.61
C TRP A 116 -6.65 -9.14 -13.85
N ALA A 117 -7.17 -9.82 -14.87
CA ALA A 117 -6.39 -10.20 -16.03
C ALA A 117 -5.98 -9.01 -16.92
N LYS A 118 -6.92 -8.09 -17.19
CA LYS A 118 -6.72 -7.00 -18.16
C LYS A 118 -6.06 -5.77 -17.54
N ASP A 119 -6.33 -5.50 -16.25
CA ASP A 119 -5.98 -4.23 -15.62
C ASP A 119 -4.99 -4.39 -14.49
N ILE A 120 -5.36 -5.12 -13.44
CA ILE A 120 -4.62 -5.15 -12.19
C ILE A 120 -3.32 -5.93 -12.33
N LYS A 121 -3.36 -7.14 -12.88
CA LYS A 121 -2.16 -7.99 -13.02
C LYS A 121 -1.07 -7.37 -13.92
N PRO A 122 -1.39 -6.77 -15.09
CA PRO A 122 -0.39 -6.04 -15.88
C PRO A 122 0.21 -4.84 -15.15
N TYR A 123 -0.62 -4.03 -14.46
CA TYR A 123 -0.17 -2.95 -13.59
C TYR A 123 0.78 -3.47 -12.50
N ALA A 124 0.35 -4.47 -11.74
CA ALA A 124 1.11 -5.06 -10.64
C ALA A 124 2.49 -5.54 -11.12
N ARG A 125 2.57 -6.21 -12.27
CA ARG A 125 3.84 -6.65 -12.86
C ARG A 125 4.81 -5.50 -13.08
N ARG A 126 4.33 -4.36 -13.59
CA ARG A 126 5.16 -3.19 -13.86
C ARG A 126 5.63 -2.52 -12.57
N ILE A 127 4.75 -2.39 -11.58
CA ILE A 127 5.10 -1.81 -10.27
C ILE A 127 6.07 -2.73 -9.51
N ILE A 128 5.81 -4.04 -9.48
CA ILE A 128 6.71 -5.03 -8.87
C ILE A 128 8.10 -4.94 -9.48
N LYS A 129 8.21 -4.85 -10.81
CA LYS A 129 9.50 -4.69 -11.49
C LYS A 129 10.25 -3.45 -11.02
N LYS A 130 9.57 -2.33 -10.79
CA LYS A 130 10.17 -1.10 -10.27
C LYS A 130 10.66 -1.28 -8.83
N ILE A 131 9.84 -1.84 -7.94
CA ILE A 131 10.21 -2.12 -6.55
C ILE A 131 11.41 -3.08 -6.51
N ARG A 132 11.36 -4.20 -7.24
CA ARG A 132 12.37 -5.25 -7.23
C ARG A 132 13.72 -4.81 -7.82
N LYS A 133 13.78 -3.67 -8.47
CA LYS A 133 15.07 -3.05 -8.84
C LYS A 133 15.91 -2.71 -7.61
N TYR A 134 15.27 -2.27 -6.52
CA TYR A 134 15.93 -1.77 -5.32
C TYR A 134 15.72 -2.67 -4.09
N ASP A 135 14.56 -3.27 -3.97
CA ASP A 135 14.16 -4.16 -2.88
C ASP A 135 13.83 -5.57 -3.39
N LYS A 136 14.68 -6.53 -3.04
CA LYS A 136 14.57 -7.92 -3.50
C LYS A 136 13.77 -8.82 -2.55
N LYS A 137 13.46 -8.35 -1.32
CA LYS A 137 13.04 -9.26 -0.24
C LYS A 137 11.71 -8.89 0.41
N ASN A 138 11.40 -7.62 0.59
CA ASN A 138 10.20 -7.21 1.32
C ASN A 138 8.93 -7.67 0.60
N ILE A 139 7.88 -7.87 1.37
CA ILE A 139 6.59 -8.36 0.86
C ILE A 139 5.93 -7.26 0.03
N ILE A 140 5.39 -7.66 -1.11
CA ILE A 140 4.53 -6.82 -1.95
C ILE A 140 3.13 -7.40 -1.89
N ILE A 141 2.15 -6.57 -1.57
CA ILE A 141 0.74 -6.91 -1.44
C ILE A 141 0.02 -6.33 -2.66
N ALA A 142 -0.74 -7.16 -3.35
CA ALA A 142 -1.59 -6.75 -4.46
C ALA A 142 -3.07 -6.92 -4.09
N GLY A 143 -3.86 -5.90 -4.36
CA GLY A 143 -5.32 -5.98 -4.32
C GLY A 143 -5.87 -6.72 -5.54
N SER A 144 -7.12 -7.09 -5.49
CA SER A 144 -7.88 -7.69 -6.59
C SER A 144 -9.04 -6.78 -7.03
N SER A 145 -9.82 -7.21 -8.03
CA SER A 145 -11.06 -6.52 -8.42
C SER A 145 -12.11 -6.57 -7.29
N THR A 146 -13.18 -5.83 -7.50
CA THR A 146 -14.33 -5.77 -6.56
C THR A 146 -13.87 -5.39 -5.14
N TRP A 147 -13.18 -4.23 -5.02
CA TRP A 147 -12.64 -3.73 -3.75
C TRP A 147 -11.77 -4.74 -3.01
N SER A 148 -10.89 -5.44 -3.76
CA SER A 148 -10.00 -6.48 -3.21
C SER A 148 -10.71 -7.68 -2.58
N GLN A 149 -11.87 -8.07 -3.14
CA GLN A 149 -12.63 -9.25 -2.68
C GLN A 149 -12.39 -10.50 -3.56
N ASP A 150 -12.03 -10.32 -4.85
CA ASP A 150 -11.92 -11.41 -5.83
C ASP A 150 -10.58 -12.17 -5.73
N VAL A 151 -10.27 -12.69 -4.56
CA VAL A 151 -9.01 -13.42 -4.34
C VAL A 151 -8.92 -14.74 -5.11
N ASP A 152 -10.04 -15.33 -5.47
CA ASP A 152 -10.13 -16.51 -6.33
C ASP A 152 -9.57 -16.24 -7.74
N GLN A 153 -9.78 -15.03 -8.28
CA GLN A 153 -9.23 -14.63 -9.58
C GLN A 153 -7.71 -14.54 -9.53
N THR A 154 -7.18 -14.04 -8.42
CA THR A 154 -5.74 -14.01 -8.21
C THR A 154 -5.16 -15.42 -8.05
N ALA A 155 -5.86 -16.31 -7.36
CA ALA A 155 -5.44 -17.70 -7.16
C ALA A 155 -5.41 -18.49 -8.49
N LYS A 156 -6.39 -18.29 -9.37
CA LYS A 156 -6.43 -18.92 -10.70
C LYS A 156 -5.29 -18.46 -11.61
N SER A 157 -4.81 -17.25 -11.43
CA SER A 157 -3.79 -16.66 -12.31
C SER A 157 -2.82 -15.75 -11.51
N PRO A 158 -1.98 -16.30 -10.63
CA PRO A 158 -1.16 -15.52 -9.71
C PRO A 158 -0.06 -14.72 -10.42
N LEU A 159 0.47 -13.74 -9.72
CA LEU A 159 1.69 -13.04 -10.09
C LEU A 159 2.89 -13.98 -9.92
N LYS A 160 3.83 -13.89 -10.84
CA LYS A 160 5.11 -14.63 -10.73
C LYS A 160 6.10 -13.84 -9.87
N GLY A 161 6.79 -14.52 -8.98
CA GLY A 161 7.85 -13.95 -8.13
C GLY A 161 7.78 -14.44 -6.69
N LYS A 162 8.74 -13.99 -5.88
CA LYS A 162 8.82 -14.32 -4.44
C LYS A 162 8.29 -13.17 -3.61
N ASN A 163 7.79 -13.50 -2.41
CA ASN A 163 7.33 -12.53 -1.43
C ASN A 163 6.22 -11.62 -1.98
N ILE A 164 5.23 -12.23 -2.63
CA ILE A 164 4.01 -11.58 -3.11
C ILE A 164 2.85 -12.14 -2.29
N ALA A 165 2.01 -11.26 -1.78
CA ALA A 165 0.78 -11.56 -1.07
C ALA A 165 -0.40 -10.88 -1.77
N TYR A 166 -1.60 -11.32 -1.45
CA TYR A 166 -2.85 -10.73 -1.93
C TYR A 166 -3.67 -10.28 -0.73
N SER A 167 -4.28 -9.09 -0.83
CA SER A 167 -5.22 -8.63 0.19
C SER A 167 -6.61 -9.16 -0.07
N LEU A 168 -7.30 -9.49 1.03
CA LEU A 168 -8.73 -9.71 1.06
C LEU A 168 -9.34 -8.64 1.96
N HIS A 169 -10.20 -7.81 1.40
CA HIS A 169 -10.91 -6.76 2.12
C HIS A 169 -12.36 -7.17 2.37
N PHE A 170 -12.83 -6.94 3.58
CA PHE A 170 -14.21 -7.18 3.95
C PHE A 170 -14.63 -6.32 5.15
N TYR A 171 -15.92 -6.10 5.27
CA TYR A 171 -16.53 -5.49 6.43
C TYR A 171 -17.43 -6.55 7.12
N ALA A 172 -17.23 -6.79 8.39
CA ALA A 172 -17.83 -7.90 9.12
C ALA A 172 -19.37 -7.98 9.08
N ALA A 173 -20.05 -6.88 8.76
CA ALA A 173 -21.52 -6.83 8.70
C ALA A 173 -22.09 -6.82 7.28
N THR A 174 -21.26 -6.77 6.23
CA THR A 174 -21.73 -6.51 4.86
C THR A 174 -21.20 -7.51 3.82
N HIS A 175 -20.30 -8.38 4.18
CA HIS A 175 -19.69 -9.38 3.28
C HIS A 175 -19.63 -10.76 3.92
#